data_b33554b65003d52972ba8d615b56666a
#
_entry.id   b33554b65003d52972ba8d615b56666a
#
_cell.length_a   1.000
_cell.length_b   1.000
_cell.length_c   1.000
_cell.angle_alpha   90.00
_cell.angle_beta   90.00
_cell.angle_gamma   90.00
#
_symmetry.space_group_name_H-M   'P 1'
#
loop_
_entity.id
_entity.type
_entity.pdbx_description
1 polymer ?
#
loop_
_entity_poly.entity_id
_entity_poly.type
_entity_poly.pdbx_seq_one_letter_code
_entity_poly.pdbx_strand_id
1 'polypeptide(L)'
;GEVLAKLEKAKELGKPIDGHAPLLSGKDLDKYIGEHISTDHECSNFAEAIEKKEKGMKIMVREGSSAKNMEALFDFSDRLEYWKNHESFGKMPNEVLEKRIHLPIFDFIVSDDKHTTDLIKGHLNESIKKAIDLEVSPISAIEMVTVNPSTHYNLNTGAIVKGMQADYVIVDNLDDLNILKTYVAGKCVFDGKDVLFDVNETEFKNTFDVSKKESEDFEISCDKSSVDVNVIRCFNGELITEAESATLKTKNGFIEADLDEDILKIAVVERYGGNSIANGFITGFNLKKGAIASSVAHDSHNIVVVGTNTKDMANAVNCLIDNEGGFA
;
A
#
# COMPACT_ATOMS: atom_id res chain seq x y z
N GLY A 1 15.57 -19.50 -6.08
CA GLY A 1 15.66 -18.28 -6.85
C GLY A 1 16.16 -17.13 -5.99
N GLU A 2 16.27 -15.95 -6.54
CA GLU A 2 16.80 -14.76 -5.84
C GLU A 2 16.01 -14.39 -4.57
N VAL A 3 14.69 -14.49 -4.61
CA VAL A 3 13.82 -14.21 -3.46
C VAL A 3 14.15 -15.14 -2.28
N LEU A 4 14.31 -16.44 -2.55
CA LEU A 4 14.67 -17.40 -1.48
C LEU A 4 16.03 -17.08 -0.88
N ALA A 5 17.00 -16.62 -1.66
CA ALA A 5 18.30 -16.20 -1.14
C ALA A 5 18.20 -14.98 -0.20
N LYS A 6 17.28 -14.04 -0.51
CA LYS A 6 17.01 -12.88 0.36
C LYS A 6 16.36 -13.32 1.68
N LEU A 7 15.38 -14.23 1.64
CA LEU A 7 14.74 -14.80 2.83
C LEU A 7 15.76 -15.52 3.73
N GLU A 8 16.60 -16.38 3.15
CA GLU A 8 17.66 -17.08 3.90
C GLU A 8 18.63 -16.07 4.55
N LYS A 9 19.00 -14.99 3.82
CA LYS A 9 19.88 -13.97 4.37
C LYS A 9 19.26 -13.21 5.55
N ALA A 10 17.97 -12.90 5.49
CA ALA A 10 17.26 -12.29 6.61
C ALA A 10 17.19 -13.22 7.83
N LYS A 11 16.92 -14.52 7.60
CA LYS A 11 16.94 -15.55 8.66
C LYS A 11 18.33 -15.67 9.32
N GLU A 12 19.40 -15.75 8.54
CA GLU A 12 20.78 -15.77 9.04
C GLU A 12 21.11 -14.56 9.93
N LEU A 13 20.58 -13.39 9.60
CA LEU A 13 20.80 -12.14 10.34
C LEU A 13 19.84 -11.98 11.52
N GLY A 14 18.91 -12.90 11.74
CA GLY A 14 17.88 -12.82 12.79
C GLY A 14 16.98 -11.60 12.64
N LYS A 15 16.73 -11.15 11.42
CA LYS A 15 15.84 -10.01 11.15
C LYS A 15 14.39 -10.48 10.93
N PRO A 16 13.39 -9.74 11.43
CA PRO A 16 12.01 -9.93 11.02
C PRO A 16 11.87 -9.80 9.51
N ILE A 17 10.98 -10.59 8.94
CA ILE A 17 10.66 -10.56 7.51
C ILE A 17 9.23 -10.07 7.39
N ASP A 18 9.06 -8.91 6.79
CA ASP A 18 7.75 -8.33 6.50
C ASP A 18 7.16 -8.91 5.21
N GLY A 19 5.85 -9.01 5.18
CA GLY A 19 5.09 -9.60 4.10
C GLY A 19 4.23 -8.62 3.32
N HIS A 20 3.84 -9.08 2.13
CA HIS A 20 2.90 -8.44 1.23
C HIS A 20 2.09 -9.56 0.58
N ALA A 21 0.89 -9.82 1.08
CA ALA A 21 0.16 -11.04 0.77
C ALA A 21 -1.35 -10.82 0.61
N PRO A 22 -1.77 -9.90 -0.30
CA PRO A 22 -3.19 -9.63 -0.51
C PRO A 22 -3.94 -10.89 -0.94
N LEU A 23 -5.09 -11.14 -0.31
CA LEU A 23 -5.99 -12.27 -0.59
C LEU A 23 -5.38 -13.68 -0.43
N LEU A 24 -4.16 -13.77 0.10
CA LEU A 24 -3.52 -15.07 0.31
C LEU A 24 -4.17 -15.80 1.49
N SER A 25 -4.59 -17.04 1.27
CA SER A 25 -5.34 -17.85 2.25
C SER A 25 -5.01 -19.34 2.17
N GLY A 26 -5.53 -20.13 3.11
CA GLY A 26 -5.44 -21.58 3.12
C GLY A 26 -4.01 -22.11 3.10
N LYS A 27 -3.77 -23.15 2.28
CA LYS A 27 -2.46 -23.83 2.19
C LYS A 27 -1.34 -22.96 1.61
N ASP A 28 -1.66 -22.01 0.77
CA ASP A 28 -0.64 -21.12 0.20
C ASP A 28 -0.20 -20.09 1.22
N LEU A 29 -1.11 -19.61 2.07
CA LEU A 29 -0.77 -18.83 3.25
C LEU A 29 0.10 -19.62 4.24
N ASP A 30 -0.20 -20.91 4.48
CA ASP A 30 0.63 -21.78 5.34
C ASP A 30 2.07 -21.88 4.83
N LYS A 31 2.26 -22.03 3.51
CA LYS A 31 3.60 -22.04 2.89
C LYS A 31 4.32 -20.70 3.05
N TYR A 32 3.58 -19.59 2.87
CA TYR A 32 4.11 -18.24 2.99
C TYR A 32 4.63 -17.97 4.41
N ILE A 33 3.83 -18.30 5.41
CA ILE A 33 4.20 -18.20 6.83
C ILE A 33 5.37 -19.15 7.15
N GLY A 34 5.39 -20.33 6.54
CA GLY A 34 6.48 -21.32 6.69
C GLY A 34 7.85 -20.78 6.27
N GLU A 35 7.92 -19.75 5.44
CA GLU A 35 9.14 -19.02 5.09
C GLU A 35 9.55 -17.96 6.15
N HIS A 36 8.91 -17.96 7.31
CA HIS A 36 9.11 -17.00 8.41
C HIS A 36 8.72 -15.56 8.09
N ILE A 37 7.85 -15.37 7.11
CA ILE A 37 7.25 -14.05 6.84
C ILE A 37 6.23 -13.79 7.95
N SER A 38 6.43 -12.72 8.70
CA SER A 38 5.82 -12.54 10.02
C SER A 38 4.71 -11.49 10.07
N THR A 39 4.56 -10.69 9.02
CA THR A 39 3.60 -9.58 8.97
C THR A 39 2.87 -9.52 7.63
N ASP A 40 1.72 -8.86 7.60
CA ASP A 40 1.05 -8.41 6.38
C ASP A 40 0.33 -7.07 6.60
N HIS A 41 0.34 -6.20 5.58
CA HIS A 41 -0.31 -4.89 5.57
C HIS A 41 -1.36 -4.75 4.45
N GLU A 42 -1.61 -5.84 3.71
CA GLU A 42 -2.45 -5.84 2.50
C GLU A 42 -3.85 -6.42 2.73
N CYS A 43 -4.21 -6.77 3.96
CA CYS A 43 -5.55 -7.29 4.23
C CYS A 43 -6.63 -6.31 3.79
N SER A 44 -7.55 -6.76 2.96
CA SER A 44 -8.65 -5.95 2.43
C SER A 44 -9.91 -5.99 3.30
N ASN A 45 -10.06 -7.02 4.13
CA ASN A 45 -11.22 -7.23 4.99
C ASN A 45 -10.85 -7.95 6.28
N PHE A 46 -11.77 -7.91 7.24
CA PHE A 46 -11.59 -8.47 8.58
C PHE A 46 -11.35 -9.98 8.58
N ALA A 47 -12.08 -10.74 7.77
CA ALA A 47 -11.98 -12.21 7.74
C ALA A 47 -10.58 -12.67 7.24
N GLU A 48 -10.05 -12.02 6.21
CA GLU A 48 -8.69 -12.24 5.73
C GLU A 48 -7.65 -11.96 6.82
N ALA A 49 -7.79 -10.83 7.50
CA ALA A 49 -6.87 -10.42 8.56
C ALA A 49 -6.90 -11.40 9.75
N ILE A 50 -8.07 -11.90 10.13
CA ILE A 50 -8.22 -12.90 11.21
C ILE A 50 -7.58 -14.22 10.82
N GLU A 51 -7.80 -14.75 9.60
CA GLU A 51 -7.14 -15.99 9.18
C GLU A 51 -5.62 -15.90 9.31
N LYS A 52 -5.03 -14.80 8.82
CA LYS A 52 -3.59 -14.58 8.91
C LYS A 52 -3.10 -14.49 10.35
N LYS A 53 -3.83 -13.75 11.19
CA LYS A 53 -3.51 -13.61 12.61
C LYS A 53 -3.60 -14.93 13.36
N GLU A 54 -4.63 -15.72 13.15
CA GLU A 54 -4.80 -17.05 13.78
C GLU A 54 -3.71 -18.04 13.37
N LYS A 55 -3.15 -17.86 12.18
CA LYS A 55 -1.98 -18.62 11.69
C LYS A 55 -0.64 -18.05 12.17
N GLY A 56 -0.63 -16.98 12.97
CA GLY A 56 0.55 -16.43 13.64
C GLY A 56 1.20 -15.24 12.96
N MET A 57 0.64 -14.72 11.87
CA MET A 57 1.09 -13.43 11.31
C MET A 57 0.63 -12.26 12.18
N LYS A 58 1.40 -11.19 12.18
CA LYS A 58 1.00 -9.90 12.73
C LYS A 58 0.40 -9.03 11.64
N ILE A 59 -0.69 -8.37 11.96
CA ILE A 59 -1.42 -7.55 11.00
C ILE A 59 -1.14 -6.08 11.23
N MET A 60 -0.75 -5.42 10.15
CA MET A 60 -0.53 -3.99 10.08
C MET A 60 -1.76 -3.32 9.46
N VAL A 61 -2.45 -2.53 10.26
CA VAL A 61 -3.57 -1.71 9.79
C VAL A 61 -3.02 -0.49 9.08
N ARG A 62 -3.34 -0.34 7.80
CA ARG A 62 -2.72 0.65 6.90
C ARG A 62 -3.62 1.84 6.61
N GLU A 63 -3.05 3.06 6.75
CA GLU A 63 -3.67 4.34 6.38
C GLU A 63 -2.72 5.14 5.48
N GLY A 64 -2.48 4.62 4.28
CA GLY A 64 -1.71 5.30 3.23
C GLY A 64 -2.54 6.32 2.44
N SER A 65 -1.98 6.87 1.39
CA SER A 65 -2.71 7.75 0.47
C SER A 65 -3.54 6.95 -0.53
N SER A 66 -2.98 5.90 -1.09
CA SER A 66 -3.61 5.07 -2.12
C SER A 66 -4.38 3.89 -1.54
N ALA A 67 -3.92 3.33 -0.44
CA ALA A 67 -4.53 2.16 0.18
C ALA A 67 -4.82 2.40 1.66
N LYS A 68 -6.06 2.11 2.05
CA LYS A 68 -6.58 2.28 3.39
C LYS A 68 -7.44 1.08 3.74
N ASN A 69 -7.16 0.45 4.88
CA ASN A 69 -7.93 -0.70 5.33
C ASN A 69 -8.43 -0.57 6.77
N MET A 70 -8.15 0.56 7.44
CA MET A 70 -8.47 0.72 8.86
C MET A 70 -9.97 0.61 9.14
N GLU A 71 -10.82 1.18 8.31
CA GLU A 71 -12.28 1.10 8.49
C GLU A 71 -12.78 -0.34 8.39
N ALA A 72 -12.27 -1.10 7.41
CA ALA A 72 -12.63 -2.51 7.23
C ALA A 72 -12.09 -3.40 8.35
N LEU A 73 -10.91 -3.11 8.89
CA LEU A 73 -10.28 -3.92 9.93
C LEU A 73 -10.74 -3.53 11.35
N PHE A 74 -11.17 -2.29 11.56
CA PHE A 74 -11.68 -1.82 12.86
C PHE A 74 -13.20 -1.70 12.91
N ASP A 75 -13.93 -2.34 11.98
CA ASP A 75 -15.38 -2.39 12.06
C ASP A 75 -15.85 -2.91 13.42
N PHE A 76 -16.75 -2.17 14.05
CA PHE A 76 -17.21 -2.46 15.41
C PHE A 76 -17.99 -3.78 15.47
N SER A 77 -18.80 -4.06 14.45
CA SER A 77 -19.64 -5.25 14.39
C SER A 77 -18.79 -6.51 14.27
N ASP A 78 -17.77 -6.47 13.42
CA ASP A 78 -16.84 -7.58 13.22
C ASP A 78 -16.01 -7.85 14.48
N ARG A 79 -15.51 -6.79 15.13
CA ARG A 79 -14.81 -6.91 16.42
C ARG A 79 -15.70 -7.48 17.51
N LEU A 80 -16.95 -7.03 17.60
CA LEU A 80 -17.92 -7.53 18.57
C LEU A 80 -18.21 -9.00 18.35
N GLU A 81 -18.41 -9.42 17.09
CA GLU A 81 -18.64 -10.81 16.74
C GLU A 81 -17.43 -11.68 17.06
N TYR A 82 -16.25 -11.24 16.70
CA TYR A 82 -14.99 -11.92 17.03
C TYR A 82 -14.86 -12.17 18.53
N TRP A 83 -15.00 -11.12 19.37
CA TRP A 83 -14.85 -11.26 20.81
C TRP A 83 -15.95 -12.11 21.46
N LYS A 84 -17.16 -12.17 20.88
CA LYS A 84 -18.24 -13.05 21.36
C LYS A 84 -18.00 -14.52 21.06
N ASN A 85 -17.41 -14.81 19.91
CA ASN A 85 -17.34 -16.17 19.37
C ASN A 85 -15.97 -16.83 19.53
N HIS A 86 -14.95 -16.09 19.93
CA HIS A 86 -13.60 -16.63 20.05
C HIS A 86 -13.51 -17.63 21.22
N GLU A 87 -13.21 -18.90 20.91
CA GLU A 87 -13.23 -20.03 21.84
C GLU A 87 -12.34 -19.84 23.09
N SER A 88 -11.24 -19.09 22.97
CA SER A 88 -10.31 -18.80 24.07
C SER A 88 -10.94 -18.03 25.22
N PHE A 89 -12.12 -17.43 25.02
CA PHE A 89 -12.76 -16.56 26.00
C PHE A 89 -14.01 -17.14 26.64
N GLY A 90 -14.54 -18.27 26.15
CA GLY A 90 -15.76 -18.91 26.66
C GLY A 90 -16.97 -17.96 26.65
N LYS A 91 -17.96 -18.22 27.52
CA LYS A 91 -19.06 -17.27 27.75
C LYS A 91 -18.55 -16.10 28.62
N MET A 92 -18.07 -15.05 27.95
CA MET A 92 -17.52 -13.87 28.61
C MET A 92 -18.64 -13.06 29.27
N PRO A 93 -18.48 -12.63 30.54
CA PRO A 93 -19.41 -11.68 31.15
C PRO A 93 -19.47 -10.38 30.37
N ASN A 94 -20.65 -9.78 30.23
CA ASN A 94 -20.86 -8.54 29.46
C ASN A 94 -19.90 -7.41 29.89
N GLU A 95 -19.66 -7.24 31.19
CA GLU A 95 -18.72 -6.24 31.72
C GLU A 95 -17.27 -6.41 31.22
N VAL A 96 -16.86 -7.64 30.93
CA VAL A 96 -15.53 -7.94 30.39
C VAL A 96 -15.53 -7.72 28.87
N LEU A 97 -16.61 -8.10 28.19
CA LEU A 97 -16.79 -7.88 26.77
C LEU A 97 -16.79 -6.38 26.43
N GLU A 98 -17.53 -5.56 27.18
CA GLU A 98 -17.56 -4.10 27.02
C GLU A 98 -16.17 -3.45 27.10
N LYS A 99 -15.28 -3.97 27.94
CA LYS A 99 -13.91 -3.47 28.01
C LYS A 99 -13.03 -3.98 26.85
N ARG A 100 -13.24 -5.21 26.41
CA ARG A 100 -12.41 -5.83 25.36
C ARG A 100 -12.72 -5.34 23.96
N ILE A 101 -13.96 -4.94 23.69
CA ILE A 101 -14.36 -4.47 22.36
C ILE A 101 -13.58 -3.21 21.91
N HIS A 102 -13.05 -2.44 22.84
CA HIS A 102 -12.20 -1.28 22.58
C HIS A 102 -10.71 -1.65 22.44
N LEU A 103 -10.34 -2.92 22.65
CA LEU A 103 -8.98 -3.37 22.41
C LEU A 103 -8.82 -3.76 20.94
N PRO A 104 -7.73 -3.36 20.29
CA PRO A 104 -7.46 -3.78 18.93
C PRO A 104 -7.20 -5.30 18.89
N ILE A 105 -7.67 -5.94 17.83
CA ILE A 105 -7.36 -7.34 17.55
C ILE A 105 -6.02 -7.44 16.84
N PHE A 106 -5.69 -6.42 16.03
CA PHE A 106 -4.50 -6.35 15.18
C PHE A 106 -3.32 -5.66 15.87
N ASP A 107 -2.14 -5.72 15.25
CA ASP A 107 -0.89 -5.53 15.98
C ASP A 107 -0.29 -4.13 15.79
N PHE A 108 -0.37 -3.56 14.60
CA PHE A 108 0.27 -2.29 14.26
C PHE A 108 -0.66 -1.37 13.47
N ILE A 109 -0.38 -0.06 13.52
CA ILE A 109 -0.90 0.93 12.58
C ILE A 109 0.30 1.46 11.78
N VAL A 110 0.19 1.47 10.46
CA VAL A 110 1.22 1.91 9.53
C VAL A 110 0.67 2.91 8.53
N SER A 111 1.52 3.76 8.01
CA SER A 111 1.16 4.74 6.98
C SER A 111 1.35 4.20 5.57
N ASP A 112 2.26 3.24 5.39
CA ASP A 112 2.69 2.80 4.07
C ASP A 112 3.02 4.00 3.15
N ASP A 113 2.75 3.94 1.86
CA ASP A 113 2.97 5.03 0.93
C ASP A 113 2.03 6.22 1.21
N LYS A 114 2.59 7.28 1.78
CA LYS A 114 1.85 8.51 2.05
C LYS A 114 2.40 9.67 1.22
N HIS A 115 1.55 10.25 0.40
CA HIS A 115 1.91 11.37 -0.46
C HIS A 115 2.24 12.63 0.36
N THR A 116 3.14 13.46 -0.16
CA THR A 116 3.55 14.71 0.51
C THR A 116 2.39 15.65 0.82
N THR A 117 1.37 15.69 -0.04
CA THR A 117 0.14 16.48 0.17
C THR A 117 -0.69 15.98 1.35
N ASP A 118 -0.59 14.72 1.71
CA ASP A 118 -1.24 14.17 2.89
C ASP A 118 -0.36 14.27 4.14
N LEU A 119 0.96 14.17 3.98
CA LEU A 119 1.92 14.39 5.08
C LEU A 119 1.83 15.80 5.66
N ILE A 120 1.52 16.81 4.86
CA ILE A 120 1.28 18.19 5.33
C ILE A 120 0.09 18.25 6.29
N LYS A 121 -0.93 17.41 6.12
CA LYS A 121 -2.10 17.35 7.00
C LYS A 121 -1.81 16.62 8.31
N GLY A 122 -0.91 15.64 8.27
CA GLY A 122 -0.50 14.82 9.40
C GLY A 122 0.02 13.46 8.96
N HIS A 123 0.56 12.72 9.92
CA HIS A 123 1.14 11.39 9.70
C HIS A 123 0.46 10.34 10.58
N LEU A 124 1.21 9.58 11.38
CA LEU A 124 0.65 8.56 12.27
C LEU A 124 -0.26 9.13 13.37
N ASN A 125 -0.08 10.38 13.77
CA ASN A 125 -1.01 11.06 14.69
C ASN A 125 -2.44 11.08 14.16
N GLU A 126 -2.65 11.31 12.86
CA GLU A 126 -3.98 11.27 12.24
C GLU A 126 -4.53 9.84 12.16
N SER A 127 -3.66 8.85 11.90
CA SER A 127 -4.05 7.45 11.91
C SER A 127 -4.46 6.97 13.31
N ILE A 128 -3.78 7.44 14.37
CA ILE A 128 -4.16 7.17 15.76
C ILE A 128 -5.54 7.80 16.07
N LYS A 129 -5.77 9.06 15.69
CA LYS A 129 -7.08 9.72 15.86
C LYS A 129 -8.19 8.92 15.18
N LYS A 130 -7.98 8.53 13.93
CA LYS A 130 -8.93 7.71 13.18
C LYS A 130 -9.23 6.38 13.88
N ALA A 131 -8.23 5.72 14.45
CA ALA A 131 -8.43 4.49 15.23
C ALA A 131 -9.27 4.74 16.48
N ILE A 132 -9.07 5.87 17.18
CA ILE A 132 -9.87 6.28 18.35
C ILE A 132 -11.30 6.57 17.93
N ASP A 133 -11.54 7.25 16.82
CA ASP A 133 -12.87 7.50 16.26
C ASP A 133 -13.60 6.19 15.91
N LEU A 134 -12.84 5.14 15.55
CA LEU A 134 -13.34 3.77 15.35
C LEU A 134 -13.40 2.96 16.66
N GLU A 135 -13.44 3.64 17.80
CA GLU A 135 -13.61 3.06 19.14
C GLU A 135 -12.47 2.14 19.62
N VAL A 136 -11.26 2.30 19.08
CA VAL A 136 -10.05 1.72 19.69
C VAL A 136 -9.61 2.59 20.86
N SER A 137 -9.25 1.98 22.00
CA SER A 137 -8.80 2.74 23.15
C SER A 137 -7.57 3.59 22.80
N PRO A 138 -7.48 4.86 23.25
CA PRO A 138 -6.37 5.75 22.91
C PRO A 138 -4.99 5.16 23.23
N ILE A 139 -4.86 4.53 24.39
CA ILE A 139 -3.59 3.91 24.82
C ILE A 139 -3.22 2.77 23.86
N SER A 140 -4.16 1.91 23.52
CA SER A 140 -3.90 0.79 22.59
C SER A 140 -3.56 1.28 21.19
N ALA A 141 -4.22 2.31 20.68
CA ALA A 141 -3.89 2.91 19.39
C ALA A 141 -2.45 3.50 19.37
N ILE A 142 -2.01 4.10 20.49
CA ILE A 142 -0.64 4.59 20.66
C ILE A 142 0.35 3.41 20.73
N GLU A 143 0.03 2.34 21.46
CA GLU A 143 0.87 1.15 21.54
C GLU A 143 1.10 0.50 20.17
N MET A 144 0.09 0.52 19.29
CA MET A 144 0.19 -0.01 17.92
C MET A 144 1.20 0.73 17.05
N VAL A 145 1.60 1.95 17.38
CA VAL A 145 2.62 2.74 16.66
C VAL A 145 3.92 2.95 17.46
N THR A 146 4.00 2.43 18.67
CA THR A 146 5.14 2.64 19.58
C THR A 146 5.70 1.33 20.11
N VAL A 147 5.14 0.81 21.18
CA VAL A 147 5.63 -0.40 21.89
C VAL A 147 5.56 -1.64 21.01
N ASN A 148 4.47 -1.82 20.28
CA ASN A 148 4.28 -3.03 19.47
C ASN A 148 5.31 -3.15 18.35
N PRO A 149 5.50 -2.14 17.47
CA PRO A 149 6.56 -2.21 16.45
C PRO A 149 7.96 -2.24 17.06
N SER A 150 8.21 -1.49 18.14
CA SER A 150 9.49 -1.50 18.82
C SER A 150 9.88 -2.91 19.32
N THR A 151 8.93 -3.61 19.92
CA THR A 151 9.10 -4.99 20.37
C THR A 151 9.32 -5.95 19.20
N HIS A 152 8.54 -5.80 18.14
CA HIS A 152 8.64 -6.69 16.97
C HIS A 152 9.99 -6.57 16.25
N TYR A 153 10.43 -5.33 16.02
CA TYR A 153 11.68 -5.06 15.32
C TYR A 153 12.90 -5.01 16.25
N ASN A 154 12.73 -5.30 17.55
CA ASN A 154 13.78 -5.25 18.55
C ASN A 154 14.51 -3.88 18.58
N LEU A 155 13.73 -2.80 18.62
CA LEU A 155 14.24 -1.43 18.70
C LEU A 155 14.42 -1.00 20.16
N ASN A 156 15.41 -0.15 20.42
CA ASN A 156 15.64 0.40 21.77
C ASN A 156 14.87 1.72 21.99
N THR A 157 13.59 1.77 21.61
CA THR A 157 12.70 2.93 21.72
C THR A 157 11.26 2.47 21.91
N GLY A 158 10.28 3.37 21.82
CA GLY A 158 8.83 3.06 21.80
C GLY A 158 8.17 3.05 23.18
N ALA A 159 8.92 3.18 24.28
CA ALA A 159 8.36 3.30 25.63
C ALA A 159 9.20 4.25 26.50
N ILE A 160 8.55 4.91 27.48
CA ILE A 160 9.23 5.76 28.46
C ILE A 160 9.72 4.87 29.62
N VAL A 161 10.80 4.15 29.38
CA VAL A 161 11.39 3.20 30.34
C VAL A 161 12.89 3.50 30.49
N LYS A 162 13.40 3.37 31.72
CA LYS A 162 14.83 3.58 32.02
C LYS A 162 15.71 2.64 31.15
N GLY A 163 16.64 3.22 30.41
CA GLY A 163 17.57 2.50 29.54
C GLY A 163 17.18 2.48 28.06
N MET A 164 15.95 2.84 27.73
CA MET A 164 15.54 3.07 26.34
C MET A 164 15.95 4.46 25.83
N GLN A 165 16.09 4.60 24.52
CA GLN A 165 16.30 5.90 23.88
C GLN A 165 15.13 6.83 24.14
N ALA A 166 15.42 8.06 24.48
CA ALA A 166 14.41 9.05 24.81
C ALA A 166 13.80 9.68 23.54
N ASP A 167 13.02 8.88 22.81
CA ASP A 167 12.18 9.31 21.69
C ASP A 167 10.74 9.41 22.20
N TYR A 168 10.18 10.60 22.24
CA TYR A 168 8.81 10.81 22.72
C TYR A 168 8.21 12.09 22.16
N VAL A 169 6.88 12.14 22.17
CA VAL A 169 6.09 13.33 21.85
C VAL A 169 5.35 13.80 23.09
N ILE A 170 5.12 15.10 23.17
CA ILE A 170 4.22 15.72 24.16
C ILE A 170 3.00 16.17 23.38
N VAL A 171 1.82 15.72 23.80
CA VAL A 171 0.53 16.10 23.22
C VAL A 171 -0.30 16.87 24.23
N ASP A 172 -1.31 17.60 23.77
CA ASP A 172 -2.24 18.34 24.62
C ASP A 172 -3.18 17.41 25.41
N ASN A 173 -3.74 16.43 24.73
CA ASN A 173 -4.65 15.42 25.31
C ASN A 173 -4.64 14.15 24.41
N LEU A 174 -5.39 13.11 24.81
CA LEU A 174 -5.46 11.84 24.09
C LEU A 174 -6.58 11.78 23.03
N ASP A 175 -7.45 12.78 23.00
CA ASP A 175 -8.55 12.84 22.02
C ASP A 175 -8.10 13.59 20.77
N ASP A 176 -7.51 14.77 20.92
CA ASP A 176 -7.07 15.61 19.81
C ASP A 176 -5.67 15.27 19.31
N LEU A 177 -4.80 14.77 20.20
CA LEU A 177 -3.39 14.40 19.91
C LEU A 177 -2.60 15.50 19.18
N ASN A 178 -2.87 16.78 19.53
CA ASN A 178 -2.08 17.89 18.98
C ASN A 178 -0.66 17.83 19.55
N ILE A 179 0.33 17.74 18.65
CA ILE A 179 1.73 17.58 19.04
C ILE A 179 2.27 18.94 19.49
N LEU A 180 2.58 19.05 20.79
CA LEU A 180 3.18 20.24 21.39
C LEU A 180 4.71 20.23 21.30
N LYS A 181 5.35 19.06 21.41
CA LYS A 181 6.81 18.92 21.25
C LYS A 181 7.17 17.53 20.81
N THR A 182 8.29 17.43 20.09
CA THR A 182 8.88 16.13 19.70
C THR A 182 10.33 16.07 20.15
N TYR A 183 10.71 14.95 20.73
CA TYR A 183 12.07 14.65 21.19
C TYR A 183 12.59 13.39 20.50
N VAL A 184 13.83 13.47 20.01
CA VAL A 184 14.57 12.33 19.45
C VAL A 184 15.91 12.24 20.17
N ALA A 185 16.24 11.09 20.71
CA ALA A 185 17.44 10.85 21.54
C ALA A 185 17.59 11.90 22.68
N GLY A 186 16.49 12.31 23.29
CA GLY A 186 16.44 13.32 24.35
C GLY A 186 16.58 14.77 23.90
N LYS A 187 16.74 15.02 22.61
CA LYS A 187 16.85 16.36 22.02
C LYS A 187 15.49 16.82 21.52
N CYS A 188 15.07 18.03 21.88
CA CYS A 188 13.88 18.65 21.28
C CYS A 188 14.16 18.92 19.81
N VAL A 189 13.37 18.35 18.91
CA VAL A 189 13.49 18.51 17.45
C VAL A 189 12.33 19.30 16.86
N PHE A 190 11.24 19.48 17.62
CA PHE A 190 10.11 20.33 17.30
C PHE A 190 9.57 20.90 18.62
N ASP A 191 9.32 22.20 18.68
CA ASP A 191 8.90 22.89 19.91
C ASP A 191 7.44 23.32 19.93
N GLY A 192 6.65 22.86 18.95
CA GLY A 192 5.25 23.23 18.76
C GLY A 192 5.05 24.31 17.68
N LYS A 193 6.13 24.90 17.21
CA LYS A 193 6.11 25.93 16.19
C LYS A 193 7.17 25.69 15.11
N ASP A 194 8.42 25.50 15.52
CA ASP A 194 9.56 25.44 14.63
C ASP A 194 10.24 24.04 14.70
N VAL A 195 10.77 23.59 13.57
CA VAL A 195 11.66 22.43 13.47
C VAL A 195 13.06 22.87 13.91
N LEU A 196 13.64 22.16 14.88
CA LEU A 196 14.89 22.53 15.56
C LEU A 196 16.10 21.71 15.08
N PHE A 197 16.11 21.27 13.84
CA PHE A 197 17.24 20.60 13.22
C PHE A 197 17.36 21.02 11.75
N ASP A 198 18.58 20.96 11.25
CA ASP A 198 18.85 21.22 9.84
C ASP A 198 18.63 19.95 9.01
N VAL A 199 17.97 20.12 7.88
CA VAL A 199 17.84 19.06 6.86
C VAL A 199 18.98 19.27 5.86
N ASN A 200 19.90 18.31 5.78
CA ASN A 200 20.91 18.32 4.74
C ASN A 200 20.24 18.08 3.38
N GLU A 201 20.49 18.96 2.44
CA GLU A 201 20.13 18.71 1.06
C GLU A 201 20.89 17.49 0.57
N THR A 202 20.14 16.49 0.12
CA THR A 202 20.72 15.31 -0.55
C THR A 202 20.69 15.54 -2.06
N GLU A 203 21.74 15.08 -2.75
CA GLU A 203 21.75 15.10 -4.20
C GLU A 203 20.55 14.31 -4.72
N PHE A 204 19.67 14.98 -5.46
CA PHE A 204 18.52 14.34 -6.07
C PHE A 204 18.95 13.48 -7.25
N LYS A 205 18.74 12.18 -7.14
CA LYS A 205 19.01 11.22 -8.22
C LYS A 205 17.68 10.77 -8.82
N ASN A 206 17.40 11.21 -10.03
CA ASN A 206 16.28 10.72 -10.80
C ASN A 206 16.82 9.83 -11.93
N THR A 207 16.45 8.55 -11.93
CA THR A 207 16.82 7.63 -12.99
C THR A 207 15.73 7.61 -14.05
N PHE A 208 15.94 8.37 -15.11
CA PHE A 208 15.03 8.44 -16.25
C PHE A 208 15.85 8.26 -17.53
N ASP A 209 16.22 7.00 -17.83
CA ASP A 209 17.04 6.60 -18.96
C ASP A 209 16.18 5.82 -19.98
N VAL A 210 15.36 6.53 -20.70
CA VAL A 210 14.41 5.97 -21.67
C VAL A 210 14.29 6.89 -22.89
N SER A 211 14.35 6.32 -24.09
CA SER A 211 14.15 7.04 -25.34
C SER A 211 12.66 7.32 -25.60
N LYS A 212 12.39 8.40 -26.36
CA LYS A 212 11.02 8.70 -26.82
C LYS A 212 10.41 7.52 -27.56
N LYS A 213 9.09 7.44 -27.47
CA LYS A 213 8.28 6.36 -28.03
C LYS A 213 7.45 6.87 -29.20
N GLU A 214 7.25 5.98 -30.16
CA GLU A 214 6.39 6.22 -31.32
C GLU A 214 5.07 5.45 -31.17
N SER A 215 4.07 5.76 -31.97
CA SER A 215 2.76 5.09 -31.92
C SER A 215 2.88 3.58 -32.10
N GLU A 216 3.80 3.16 -32.95
CA GLU A 216 4.05 1.76 -33.31
C GLU A 216 4.55 0.92 -32.13
N ASP A 217 5.20 1.54 -31.14
CA ASP A 217 5.66 0.88 -29.92
C ASP A 217 4.50 0.34 -29.06
N PHE A 218 3.31 0.90 -29.24
CA PHE A 218 2.09 0.54 -28.50
C PHE A 218 1.12 -0.32 -29.33
N GLU A 219 1.51 -0.73 -30.52
CA GLU A 219 0.68 -1.57 -31.38
C GLU A 219 0.87 -3.05 -31.03
N ILE A 220 -0.26 -3.79 -31.08
CA ILE A 220 -0.28 -5.24 -30.89
C ILE A 220 -0.74 -5.85 -32.20
N SER A 221 0.17 -6.53 -32.90
CA SER A 221 -0.11 -7.13 -34.22
C SER A 221 -0.99 -8.38 -34.10
N CYS A 222 -1.89 -8.57 -35.06
CA CYS A 222 -2.72 -9.75 -35.20
C CYS A 222 -3.19 -9.93 -36.64
N ASP A 223 -2.98 -11.11 -37.19
CA ASP A 223 -3.34 -11.43 -38.59
C ASP A 223 -4.82 -11.85 -38.76
N LYS A 224 -5.57 -12.00 -37.67
CA LYS A 224 -6.99 -12.36 -37.65
C LYS A 224 -7.84 -11.09 -37.66
N SER A 225 -9.08 -11.19 -38.18
CA SER A 225 -10.03 -10.08 -38.14
C SER A 225 -10.59 -9.76 -36.74
N SER A 226 -10.49 -10.72 -35.83
CA SER A 226 -10.80 -10.57 -34.40
C SER A 226 -10.01 -11.58 -33.59
N VAL A 227 -9.77 -11.28 -32.30
CA VAL A 227 -8.99 -12.12 -31.40
C VAL A 227 -9.49 -11.97 -29.96
N ASP A 228 -9.47 -13.08 -29.21
CA ASP A 228 -9.71 -13.07 -27.78
C ASP A 228 -8.45 -12.62 -27.07
N VAL A 229 -8.59 -11.63 -26.19
CA VAL A 229 -7.49 -11.03 -25.41
C VAL A 229 -7.81 -11.13 -23.92
N ASN A 230 -6.77 -11.19 -23.11
CA ASN A 230 -6.87 -10.99 -21.67
C ASN A 230 -6.99 -9.50 -21.38
N VAL A 231 -7.90 -9.15 -20.48
CA VAL A 231 -8.17 -7.77 -20.05
C VAL A 231 -8.00 -7.68 -18.54
N ILE A 232 -7.32 -6.65 -18.08
CA ILE A 232 -7.22 -6.32 -16.65
C ILE A 232 -8.45 -5.47 -16.30
N ARG A 233 -9.28 -5.92 -15.37
CA ARG A 233 -10.38 -5.12 -14.84
C ARG A 233 -9.95 -4.37 -13.60
N CYS A 234 -10.06 -3.04 -13.63
CA CYS A 234 -9.83 -2.15 -12.49
C CYS A 234 -11.15 -1.67 -11.88
N PHE A 235 -11.10 -1.43 -10.58
CA PHE A 235 -12.23 -0.89 -9.80
C PHE A 235 -11.83 0.46 -9.20
N ASN A 236 -12.76 1.41 -9.25
CA ASN A 236 -12.49 2.74 -8.73
C ASN A 236 -12.30 2.72 -7.20
N GLY A 237 -11.16 3.21 -6.74
CA GLY A 237 -10.84 3.29 -5.31
C GLY A 237 -10.29 1.98 -4.71
N GLU A 238 -10.08 0.93 -5.51
CA GLU A 238 -9.54 -0.34 -5.04
C GLU A 238 -8.16 -0.64 -5.61
N LEU A 239 -7.37 -1.42 -4.89
CA LEU A 239 -6.06 -1.90 -5.32
C LEU A 239 -6.15 -3.26 -6.03
N ILE A 240 -7.28 -3.95 -5.88
CA ILE A 240 -7.50 -5.27 -6.47
C ILE A 240 -7.91 -5.11 -7.93
N THR A 241 -7.42 -6.01 -8.77
CA THR A 241 -7.84 -6.15 -10.16
C THR A 241 -8.34 -7.56 -10.41
N GLU A 242 -9.19 -7.72 -11.42
CA GLU A 242 -9.67 -9.02 -11.87
C GLU A 242 -9.18 -9.32 -13.30
N ALA A 243 -9.07 -10.60 -13.60
CA ALA A 243 -8.77 -11.06 -14.95
C ALA A 243 -10.06 -11.28 -15.72
N GLU A 244 -10.22 -10.60 -16.84
CA GLU A 244 -11.30 -10.79 -17.79
C GLU A 244 -10.78 -11.18 -19.18
N SER A 245 -11.68 -11.51 -20.08
CA SER A 245 -11.37 -11.72 -21.50
C SER A 245 -12.40 -11.02 -22.36
N ALA A 246 -11.96 -10.53 -23.53
CA ALA A 246 -12.81 -9.90 -24.51
C ALA A 246 -12.39 -10.26 -25.92
N THR A 247 -13.33 -10.21 -26.86
CA THR A 247 -13.04 -10.38 -28.29
C THR A 247 -12.90 -9.01 -28.95
N LEU A 248 -11.70 -8.64 -29.33
CA LEU A 248 -11.41 -7.36 -30.00
C LEU A 248 -11.25 -7.52 -31.49
N LYS A 249 -11.60 -6.47 -32.22
CA LYS A 249 -11.43 -6.38 -33.68
C LYS A 249 -10.02 -5.92 -34.01
N THR A 250 -9.56 -6.33 -35.19
CA THR A 250 -8.31 -5.85 -35.75
C THR A 250 -8.58 -4.90 -36.92
N LYS A 251 -7.70 -3.92 -37.06
CA LYS A 251 -7.71 -2.97 -38.17
C LYS A 251 -6.28 -2.79 -38.65
N ASN A 252 -6.07 -2.94 -39.95
CA ASN A 252 -4.75 -2.86 -40.59
C ASN A 252 -3.69 -3.81 -39.98
N GLY A 253 -4.11 -4.97 -39.46
CA GLY A 253 -3.22 -5.93 -38.85
C GLY A 253 -2.91 -5.68 -37.37
N PHE A 254 -3.57 -4.73 -36.70
CA PHE A 254 -3.38 -4.40 -35.29
C PHE A 254 -4.68 -4.48 -34.51
N ILE A 255 -4.57 -4.84 -33.24
CA ILE A 255 -5.74 -4.94 -32.35
C ILE A 255 -6.11 -3.53 -31.89
N GLU A 256 -7.38 -3.15 -32.08
CA GLU A 256 -7.93 -1.86 -31.66
C GLU A 256 -8.54 -1.93 -30.25
N ALA A 257 -8.60 -0.79 -29.57
CA ALA A 257 -9.40 -0.61 -28.36
C ALA A 257 -10.91 -0.65 -28.70
N ASP A 258 -11.75 -1.10 -27.79
CA ASP A 258 -13.21 -1.02 -27.89
C ASP A 258 -13.73 -0.01 -26.84
N LEU A 259 -14.00 1.21 -27.30
CA LEU A 259 -14.41 2.31 -26.44
C LEU A 259 -15.88 2.21 -26.00
N ASP A 260 -16.70 1.42 -26.69
CA ASP A 260 -18.08 1.18 -26.33
C ASP A 260 -18.16 0.23 -25.14
N GLU A 261 -17.30 -0.79 -25.10
CA GLU A 261 -17.17 -1.77 -24.01
C GLU A 261 -16.12 -1.34 -22.95
N ASP A 262 -15.61 -0.11 -23.02
CA ASP A 262 -14.56 0.42 -22.12
C ASP A 262 -13.28 -0.44 -22.11
N ILE A 263 -12.90 -1.05 -23.21
CA ILE A 263 -11.64 -1.80 -23.30
C ILE A 263 -10.59 -0.93 -23.97
N LEU A 264 -9.66 -0.47 -23.15
CA LEU A 264 -8.59 0.46 -23.55
C LEU A 264 -7.26 -0.28 -23.69
N LYS A 265 -6.31 0.36 -24.38
CA LYS A 265 -4.92 -0.09 -24.41
C LYS A 265 -4.22 0.32 -23.11
N ILE A 266 -3.38 -0.55 -22.56
CA ILE A 266 -2.45 -0.25 -21.48
C ILE A 266 -1.06 -0.62 -21.88
N ALA A 267 -0.06 0.14 -21.46
CA ALA A 267 1.33 -0.26 -21.60
C ALA A 267 2.15 0.10 -20.36
N VAL A 268 3.17 -0.71 -20.10
CA VAL A 268 4.23 -0.44 -19.12
C VAL A 268 5.52 -0.23 -19.87
N VAL A 269 6.11 0.96 -19.75
CA VAL A 269 7.35 1.35 -20.39
C VAL A 269 8.46 1.41 -19.34
N GLU A 270 9.46 0.58 -19.50
CA GLU A 270 10.63 0.56 -18.62
C GLU A 270 11.45 1.84 -18.80
N ARG A 271 11.86 2.48 -17.69
CA ARG A 271 12.52 3.79 -17.69
C ARG A 271 13.97 3.78 -17.17
N TYR A 272 14.52 2.61 -16.88
CA TYR A 272 15.82 2.44 -16.23
C TYR A 272 16.95 2.01 -17.18
N GLY A 273 16.79 2.19 -18.47
CA GLY A 273 17.80 1.90 -19.50
C GLY A 273 17.54 0.64 -20.34
N GLY A 274 16.58 -0.21 -19.96
CA GLY A 274 16.24 -1.43 -20.72
C GLY A 274 15.35 -1.17 -21.93
N ASN A 275 14.63 -0.04 -21.98
CA ASN A 275 13.74 0.36 -23.07
C ASN A 275 12.65 -0.65 -23.47
N SER A 276 12.34 -1.63 -22.62
CA SER A 276 11.27 -2.60 -22.88
C SER A 276 9.88 -2.00 -22.70
N ILE A 277 8.91 -2.52 -23.49
CA ILE A 277 7.50 -2.17 -23.39
C ILE A 277 6.68 -3.44 -23.30
N ALA A 278 5.74 -3.49 -22.34
CA ALA A 278 4.74 -4.52 -22.26
C ALA A 278 3.37 -3.90 -22.56
N ASN A 279 2.72 -4.39 -23.61
CA ASN A 279 1.40 -3.94 -24.07
C ASN A 279 0.29 -4.90 -23.64
N GLY A 280 -0.89 -4.38 -23.35
CA GLY A 280 -2.06 -5.15 -22.96
C GLY A 280 -3.36 -4.36 -23.08
N PHE A 281 -4.41 -4.89 -22.41
CA PHE A 281 -5.74 -4.28 -22.39
C PHE A 281 -6.27 -4.16 -20.97
N ILE A 282 -7.08 -3.10 -20.74
CA ILE A 282 -7.59 -2.75 -19.43
C ILE A 282 -9.03 -2.20 -19.58
N THR A 283 -9.85 -2.42 -18.56
CA THR A 283 -11.22 -1.84 -18.44
C THR A 283 -11.40 -1.21 -17.07
N GLY A 284 -12.40 -0.35 -16.91
CA GLY A 284 -12.71 0.36 -15.67
C GLY A 284 -12.36 1.85 -15.67
N PHE A 285 -11.80 2.39 -16.77
CA PHE A 285 -11.38 3.79 -16.89
C PHE A 285 -12.44 4.71 -17.49
N ASN A 286 -13.32 4.21 -18.34
CA ASN A 286 -14.33 4.97 -19.08
C ASN A 286 -13.77 6.16 -19.88
N LEU A 287 -12.51 6.09 -20.30
CA LEU A 287 -11.84 7.13 -21.08
C LEU A 287 -12.37 7.12 -22.52
N LYS A 288 -12.95 8.22 -22.96
CA LYS A 288 -13.55 8.31 -24.31
C LYS A 288 -12.62 8.91 -25.35
N LYS A 289 -11.53 9.57 -24.95
CA LYS A 289 -10.56 10.17 -25.83
C LYS A 289 -9.23 10.42 -25.06
N GLY A 290 -8.10 10.32 -25.79
CA GLY A 290 -6.79 10.66 -25.25
C GLY A 290 -6.12 9.49 -24.51
N ALA A 291 -5.13 9.82 -23.71
CA ALA A 291 -4.40 8.89 -22.86
C ALA A 291 -4.02 9.57 -21.55
N ILE A 292 -3.82 8.77 -20.53
CA ILE A 292 -3.24 9.19 -19.24
C ILE A 292 -2.00 8.36 -18.97
N ALA A 293 -0.96 8.99 -18.42
CA ALA A 293 0.27 8.30 -18.06
C ALA A 293 0.79 8.74 -16.71
N SER A 294 1.47 7.84 -16.02
CA SER A 294 2.10 8.09 -14.72
C SER A 294 3.44 7.39 -14.63
N SER A 295 4.45 8.05 -14.05
CA SER A 295 5.69 7.42 -13.59
C SER A 295 5.67 7.08 -12.11
N VAL A 296 4.55 7.34 -11.42
CA VAL A 296 4.32 7.00 -10.00
C VAL A 296 3.47 5.74 -9.96
N ALA A 297 4.03 4.64 -10.42
CA ALA A 297 3.38 3.33 -10.51
C ALA A 297 4.11 2.35 -9.59
N HIS A 298 3.56 2.18 -8.40
CA HIS A 298 4.11 1.32 -7.35
C HIS A 298 4.14 -0.16 -7.79
N ASP A 299 5.20 -0.93 -7.51
CA ASP A 299 6.40 -0.47 -6.73
C ASP A 299 7.57 -0.10 -7.64
N SER A 300 7.53 -0.56 -8.91
CA SER A 300 8.66 -0.42 -9.84
C SER A 300 8.85 1.00 -10.38
N HIS A 301 7.81 1.85 -10.29
CA HIS A 301 7.79 3.20 -10.82
C HIS A 301 8.19 3.31 -12.30
N ASN A 302 7.87 2.28 -13.09
CA ASN A 302 7.91 2.36 -14.54
C ASN A 302 6.81 3.30 -15.05
N ILE A 303 6.89 3.76 -16.27
CA ILE A 303 5.82 4.55 -16.87
C ILE A 303 4.67 3.60 -17.23
N VAL A 304 3.50 3.83 -16.63
CA VAL A 304 2.24 3.16 -17.01
C VAL A 304 1.39 4.15 -17.80
N VAL A 305 0.87 3.72 -18.94
CA VAL A 305 0.00 4.53 -19.80
C VAL A 305 -1.24 3.75 -20.17
N VAL A 306 -2.41 4.41 -20.07
CA VAL A 306 -3.69 3.91 -20.55
C VAL A 306 -4.24 4.88 -21.58
N GLY A 307 -4.68 4.36 -22.74
CA GLY A 307 -5.14 5.24 -23.79
C GLY A 307 -6.16 4.63 -24.75
N THR A 308 -6.86 5.50 -25.41
CA THR A 308 -7.87 5.14 -26.44
C THR A 308 -7.24 4.84 -27.79
N ASN A 309 -6.00 5.28 -28.00
CA ASN A 309 -5.22 5.04 -29.23
C ASN A 309 -3.71 5.18 -28.94
N THR A 310 -2.90 4.58 -29.80
CA THR A 310 -1.44 4.49 -29.64
C THR A 310 -0.73 5.84 -29.77
N LYS A 311 -1.26 6.75 -30.59
CA LYS A 311 -0.69 8.09 -30.78
C LYS A 311 -0.76 8.93 -29.51
N ASP A 312 -1.93 8.93 -28.86
CA ASP A 312 -2.11 9.68 -27.62
C ASP A 312 -1.30 9.03 -26.47
N MET A 313 -1.15 7.69 -26.47
CA MET A 313 -0.27 6.98 -25.54
C MET A 313 1.19 7.41 -25.71
N ALA A 314 1.70 7.45 -26.95
CA ALA A 314 3.06 7.92 -27.23
C ALA A 314 3.26 9.37 -26.76
N ASN A 315 2.29 10.26 -27.03
CA ASN A 315 2.35 11.66 -26.58
C ASN A 315 2.42 11.79 -25.05
N ALA A 316 1.58 11.05 -24.32
CA ALA A 316 1.56 11.09 -22.87
C ALA A 316 2.87 10.54 -22.26
N VAL A 317 3.37 9.42 -22.78
CA VAL A 317 4.67 8.86 -22.37
C VAL A 317 5.81 9.84 -22.64
N ASN A 318 5.85 10.43 -23.83
CA ASN A 318 6.90 11.39 -24.20
C ASN A 318 6.85 12.67 -23.36
N CYS A 319 5.66 13.09 -22.93
CA CYS A 319 5.53 14.20 -21.98
C CYS A 319 6.21 13.87 -20.65
N LEU A 320 6.05 12.64 -20.13
CA LEU A 320 6.73 12.21 -18.90
C LEU A 320 8.25 12.09 -19.11
N ILE A 321 8.69 11.63 -20.27
CA ILE A 321 10.13 11.53 -20.60
C ILE A 321 10.75 12.94 -20.64
N ASP A 322 10.10 13.91 -21.29
CA ASP A 322 10.60 15.29 -21.40
C ASP A 322 10.66 16.02 -20.04
N ASN A 323 9.82 15.61 -19.08
CA ASN A 323 9.77 16.21 -17.75
C ASN A 323 10.38 15.32 -16.65
N GLU A 324 11.00 14.19 -17.04
CA GLU A 324 11.62 13.23 -16.12
C GLU A 324 10.66 12.73 -15.01
N GLY A 325 9.39 12.54 -15.37
CA GLY A 325 8.37 11.95 -14.49
C GLY A 325 7.11 12.78 -14.33
N GLY A 326 6.22 12.31 -13.45
CA GLY A 326 4.96 12.94 -13.08
C GLY A 326 3.72 12.24 -13.64
N PHE A 327 2.69 13.03 -13.97
CA PHE A 327 1.43 12.60 -14.57
C PHE A 327 1.15 13.38 -15.84
N ALA A 328 0.67 12.75 -16.87
CA ALA A 328 0.33 13.36 -18.17
C ALA A 328 -1.04 12.88 -18.66
#